data_ef364e5d0a364a3a23efa51d3826a0fa
#
_entry.id   ef364e5d0a364a3a23efa51d3826a0fa
#
_cell.length_a   1.000
_cell.length_b   1.000
_cell.length_c   1.000
_cell.angle_alpha   90.00
_cell.angle_beta   90.00
_cell.angle_gamma   90.00
#
_symmetry.space_group_name_H-M   'P 1'
#
loop_
_entity.id
_entity.type
_entity.pdbx_description
1 polymer ?
#
loop_
_entity_poly.entity_id
_entity_poly.type
_entity_poly.pdbx_seq_one_letter_code
_entity_poly.pdbx_strand_id
1 'polypeptide(L)'
;MTLISVISVMNGFQLGFIEDILEISSYHVRIETKSVSLPPPIIREIEKIKGIRALLPFKEAQSMIRGYFSELEVSLIRGVPHNAGDLDPSLREQLNIIDGEFDLNTPGSIVIGSELAHRLGTGVGDPVFLIGMAGPSFATLQPQELEFLVTGIFQSGYYEFDRRMCFIPLRETEKIIPGERNTIYGVKLEDRFNDLPIIERIKSLVKENHIKIVSWREYNASFFGALRMEKLIMMILLALIFLVVAGNIYHSLNRAVYERKEEIGLLKSVGASPASIQTIFVLEGMLIGFIGGLIGVVFGLAISQNIDGIFSLLELIINGLVYFAARFIAPFLGETFEEFAVFSPSYYYLTSVPSRTLFPEVLSVFLFALFSSISAAFIASRKVAEIKPFEVLRYE
;
A
#
# COMPACT_ATOMS: atom_id res chain seq x y z
N MET A 1 -19.08 10.37 2.41
CA MET A 1 -19.02 9.53 1.20
C MET A 1 -17.61 9.48 0.65
N THR A 2 -17.11 10.48 -0.06
CA THR A 2 -15.76 10.51 -0.67
C THR A 2 -14.64 10.11 0.27
N LEU A 3 -14.65 10.59 1.51
CA LEU A 3 -13.61 10.27 2.49
C LEU A 3 -13.55 8.77 2.82
N ILE A 4 -14.69 8.13 3.03
CA ILE A 4 -14.74 6.70 3.33
C ILE A 4 -14.21 5.89 2.15
N SER A 5 -14.60 6.25 0.92
CA SER A 5 -14.13 5.58 -0.28
C SER A 5 -12.61 5.74 -0.47
N VAL A 6 -12.07 6.96 -0.33
CA VAL A 6 -10.64 7.22 -0.48
C VAL A 6 -9.82 6.49 0.58
N ILE A 7 -10.22 6.56 1.86
CA ILE A 7 -9.53 5.85 2.94
C ILE A 7 -9.58 4.34 2.73
N SER A 8 -10.70 3.80 2.27
CA SER A 8 -10.85 2.36 2.02
C SER A 8 -9.95 1.86 0.89
N VAL A 9 -9.85 2.61 -0.20
CA VAL A 9 -8.95 2.31 -1.31
C VAL A 9 -7.49 2.40 -0.86
N MET A 10 -7.13 3.46 -0.14
CA MET A 10 -5.79 3.62 0.41
C MET A 10 -5.40 2.47 1.34
N ASN A 11 -6.29 2.06 2.25
CA ASN A 11 -6.05 0.91 3.13
C ASN A 11 -5.90 -0.40 2.34
N GLY A 12 -6.69 -0.57 1.27
CA GLY A 12 -6.57 -1.72 0.38
C GLY A 12 -5.20 -1.80 -0.26
N PHE A 13 -4.75 -0.71 -0.88
CA PHE A 13 -3.41 -0.62 -1.45
C PHE A 13 -2.30 -0.85 -0.41
N GLN A 14 -2.38 -0.19 0.75
CA GLN A 14 -1.38 -0.35 1.81
C GLN A 14 -1.26 -1.81 2.27
N LEU A 15 -2.37 -2.51 2.42
CA LEU A 15 -2.36 -3.92 2.84
C LEU A 15 -1.83 -4.84 1.75
N GLY A 16 -2.22 -4.62 0.49
CA GLY A 16 -1.67 -5.35 -0.64
C GLY A 16 -0.15 -5.22 -0.71
N PHE A 17 0.36 -3.98 -0.71
CA PHE A 17 1.81 -3.73 -0.69
C PHE A 17 2.52 -4.37 0.51
N ILE A 18 1.91 -4.35 1.70
CA ILE A 18 2.49 -4.99 2.88
C ILE A 18 2.57 -6.50 2.67
N GLU A 19 1.53 -7.12 2.13
CA GLU A 19 1.49 -8.56 1.86
C GLU A 19 2.56 -8.96 0.85
N ASP A 20 2.62 -8.27 -0.27
CA ASP A 20 3.59 -8.57 -1.34
C ASP A 20 5.05 -8.38 -0.88
N ILE A 21 5.34 -7.25 -0.20
CA ILE A 21 6.69 -6.99 0.34
C ILE A 21 7.11 -8.04 1.37
N LEU A 22 6.20 -8.45 2.26
CA LEU A 22 6.54 -9.37 3.35
C LEU A 22 6.74 -10.79 2.87
N GLU A 23 5.90 -11.24 1.94
CA GLU A 23 5.95 -12.63 1.51
C GLU A 23 7.07 -12.90 0.51
N ILE A 24 7.42 -11.93 -0.34
CA ILE A 24 8.41 -12.15 -1.40
C ILE A 24 9.75 -11.50 -1.08
N SER A 25 9.75 -10.24 -0.62
CA SER A 25 10.97 -9.44 -0.55
C SER A 25 11.64 -9.47 0.82
N SER A 26 10.95 -9.07 1.88
CA SER A 26 11.63 -8.74 3.13
C SER A 26 11.62 -9.83 4.19
N TYR A 27 10.75 -10.85 4.07
CA TYR A 27 10.46 -11.80 5.15
C TYR A 27 9.93 -11.12 6.42
N HIS A 28 9.39 -11.87 7.37
CA HIS A 28 8.86 -11.31 8.61
C HIS A 28 9.96 -10.96 9.61
N VAL A 29 11.03 -11.75 9.64
CA VAL A 29 12.25 -11.48 10.42
C VAL A 29 13.44 -11.78 9.54
N ARG A 30 14.45 -10.92 9.57
CA ARG A 30 15.74 -11.11 8.91
C ARG A 30 16.82 -11.28 9.97
N ILE A 31 17.61 -12.32 9.81
CA ILE A 31 18.80 -12.57 10.61
C ILE A 31 20.00 -12.34 9.70
N GLU A 32 20.65 -11.20 9.86
CA GLU A 32 21.80 -10.79 9.03
C GLU A 32 23.09 -11.16 9.76
N THR A 33 23.90 -12.04 9.14
CA THR A 33 25.19 -12.46 9.70
C THR A 33 26.31 -11.75 8.98
N LYS A 34 27.25 -11.19 9.74
CA LYS A 34 28.49 -10.64 9.17
C LYS A 34 29.57 -11.71 9.19
N SER A 35 29.99 -12.15 8.00
CA SER A 35 31.16 -13.00 7.77
C SER A 35 31.07 -14.48 8.17
N VAL A 36 30.08 -14.94 8.88
CA VAL A 36 29.94 -16.34 9.31
C VAL A 36 28.50 -16.81 9.15
N SER A 37 28.30 -17.97 8.51
CA SER A 37 26.98 -18.60 8.48
C SER A 37 26.57 -19.08 9.87
N LEU A 38 25.26 -19.07 10.18
CA LEU A 38 24.75 -19.65 11.42
C LEU A 38 25.15 -21.14 11.54
N PRO A 39 25.61 -21.58 12.70
CA PRO A 39 25.90 -23.00 12.94
C PRO A 39 24.64 -23.87 12.72
N PRO A 40 24.75 -25.05 12.07
CA PRO A 40 23.59 -25.90 11.82
C PRO A 40 22.74 -26.26 13.05
N PRO A 41 23.33 -26.44 14.27
CA PRO A 41 22.49 -26.62 15.47
C PRO A 41 21.58 -25.46 15.79
N ILE A 42 22.06 -24.23 15.63
CA ILE A 42 21.26 -23.01 15.88
C ILE A 42 20.13 -22.88 14.85
N ILE A 43 20.41 -23.17 13.59
CA ILE A 43 19.39 -23.19 12.53
C ILE A 43 18.25 -24.13 12.92
N ARG A 44 18.56 -25.36 13.33
CA ARG A 44 17.58 -26.37 13.75
C ARG A 44 16.79 -25.94 15.01
N GLU A 45 17.41 -25.23 15.91
CA GLU A 45 16.73 -24.69 17.11
C GLU A 45 15.77 -23.56 16.73
N ILE A 46 16.15 -22.68 15.80
CA ILE A 46 15.28 -21.62 15.29
C ILE A 46 14.08 -22.23 14.58
N GLU A 47 14.26 -23.21 13.71
CA GLU A 47 13.18 -23.89 12.99
C GLU A 47 12.15 -24.55 13.92
N LYS A 48 12.55 -24.96 15.14
CA LYS A 48 11.66 -25.57 16.13
C LYS A 48 10.85 -24.56 16.95
N ILE A 49 11.13 -23.27 16.82
CA ILE A 49 10.36 -22.24 17.54
C ILE A 49 8.92 -22.25 17.02
N LYS A 50 7.97 -22.42 17.93
CA LYS A 50 6.54 -22.38 17.59
C LYS A 50 6.17 -21.03 16.97
N GLY A 51 5.50 -21.05 15.83
CA GLY A 51 5.10 -19.86 15.08
C GLY A 51 6.04 -19.50 13.93
N ILE A 52 7.15 -20.26 13.72
CA ILE A 52 7.99 -20.16 12.52
C ILE A 52 7.45 -21.14 11.47
N ARG A 53 7.14 -20.60 10.28
CA ARG A 53 6.63 -21.37 9.13
C ARG A 53 7.75 -21.82 8.20
N ALA A 54 8.72 -20.95 7.94
CA ALA A 54 9.84 -21.21 7.05
C ALA A 54 11.10 -20.43 7.46
N LEU A 55 12.26 -20.99 7.16
CA LEU A 55 13.56 -20.36 7.31
C LEU A 55 14.38 -20.61 6.05
N LEU A 56 14.67 -19.55 5.30
CA LEU A 56 15.42 -19.61 4.04
C LEU A 56 16.73 -18.84 4.15
N PRO A 57 17.88 -19.48 3.99
CA PRO A 57 19.14 -18.77 3.82
C PRO A 57 19.25 -18.21 2.40
N PHE A 58 19.64 -16.94 2.28
CA PHE A 58 19.88 -16.31 0.99
C PHE A 58 20.98 -15.25 1.08
N LYS A 59 21.48 -14.83 -0.08
CA LYS A 59 22.35 -13.66 -0.22
C LYS A 59 21.69 -12.67 -1.17
N GLU A 60 21.85 -11.39 -0.93
CA GLU A 60 21.35 -10.33 -1.81
C GLU A 60 22.50 -9.49 -2.34
N ALA A 61 22.44 -9.16 -3.62
CA ALA A 61 23.36 -8.29 -4.29
C ALA A 61 22.61 -7.38 -5.26
N GLN A 62 23.04 -6.13 -5.40
CA GLN A 62 22.60 -5.28 -6.49
C GLN A 62 23.63 -5.33 -7.59
N SER A 63 23.19 -5.54 -8.81
CA SER A 63 24.03 -5.53 -9.99
C SER A 63 23.28 -4.99 -11.20
N MET A 64 23.98 -4.89 -12.31
CA MET A 64 23.36 -4.58 -13.60
C MET A 64 23.25 -5.87 -14.42
N ILE A 65 22.15 -5.98 -15.15
CA ILE A 65 21.86 -7.09 -16.04
C ILE A 65 21.54 -6.55 -17.43
N ARG A 66 21.94 -7.25 -18.47
CA ARG A 66 21.51 -6.99 -19.82
C ARG A 66 21.19 -8.30 -20.56
N GLY A 67 20.30 -8.21 -21.52
CA GLY A 67 20.10 -9.24 -22.53
C GLY A 67 21.14 -9.14 -23.64
N TYR A 68 20.95 -9.89 -24.70
CA TYR A 68 21.87 -9.90 -25.84
C TYR A 68 21.83 -8.57 -26.62
N PHE A 69 20.65 -7.97 -26.77
CA PHE A 69 20.43 -6.73 -27.55
C PHE A 69 19.89 -5.57 -26.69
N SER A 70 19.73 -5.75 -25.37
CA SER A 70 19.14 -4.72 -24.52
C SER A 70 20.18 -3.79 -23.91
N GLU A 71 19.71 -2.67 -23.37
CA GLU A 71 20.49 -1.81 -22.49
C GLU A 71 20.69 -2.46 -21.12
N LEU A 72 21.57 -1.86 -20.31
CA LEU A 72 21.82 -2.28 -18.94
C LEU A 72 20.65 -1.86 -18.02
N GLU A 73 20.07 -2.83 -17.35
CA GLU A 73 19.05 -2.61 -16.32
C GLU A 73 19.59 -2.92 -14.92
N VAL A 74 19.11 -2.19 -13.91
CA VAL A 74 19.49 -2.45 -12.50
C VAL A 74 18.66 -3.60 -11.98
N SER A 75 19.32 -4.63 -11.45
CA SER A 75 18.67 -5.80 -10.87
C SER A 75 19.06 -6.02 -9.41
N LEU A 76 18.12 -6.59 -8.65
CA LEU A 76 18.33 -7.12 -7.32
C LEU A 76 18.46 -8.65 -7.44
N ILE A 77 19.64 -9.14 -7.19
CA ILE A 77 19.98 -10.55 -7.32
C ILE A 77 19.82 -11.19 -5.97
N ARG A 78 19.02 -12.25 -5.91
CA ARG A 78 18.88 -13.08 -4.72
C ARG A 78 19.40 -14.47 -5.00
N GLY A 79 20.53 -14.80 -4.38
CA GLY A 79 21.07 -16.17 -4.40
C GLY A 79 20.37 -17.02 -3.36
N VAL A 80 19.72 -18.09 -3.79
CA VAL A 80 18.98 -19.02 -2.93
C VAL A 80 19.49 -20.45 -3.12
N PRO A 81 19.30 -21.35 -2.12
CA PRO A 81 19.58 -22.77 -2.29
C PRO A 81 18.71 -23.36 -3.41
N HIS A 82 19.20 -24.41 -4.06
CA HIS A 82 18.45 -25.10 -5.12
C HIS A 82 17.09 -25.65 -4.65
N ASN A 83 16.98 -26.00 -3.37
CA ASN A 83 15.75 -26.48 -2.73
C ASN A 83 14.96 -25.35 -2.02
N ALA A 84 15.13 -24.11 -2.44
CA ALA A 84 14.46 -22.95 -1.82
C ALA A 84 12.94 -23.09 -1.78
N GLY A 85 12.32 -23.66 -2.81
CA GLY A 85 10.90 -23.93 -2.86
C GLY A 85 10.39 -24.97 -1.86
N ASP A 86 11.28 -25.89 -1.40
CA ASP A 86 10.95 -26.87 -0.36
C ASP A 86 11.11 -26.25 1.04
N LEU A 87 12.11 -25.38 1.21
CA LEU A 87 12.36 -24.67 2.46
C LEU A 87 11.32 -23.58 2.73
N ASP A 88 10.80 -22.96 1.68
CA ASP A 88 9.76 -21.95 1.73
C ASP A 88 8.71 -22.20 0.64
N PRO A 89 7.70 -23.04 0.91
CA PRO A 89 6.65 -23.34 -0.05
C PRO A 89 5.88 -22.10 -0.53
N SER A 90 5.73 -21.09 0.33
CA SER A 90 5.04 -19.86 -0.03
C SER A 90 5.82 -19.01 -1.06
N LEU A 91 7.14 -19.14 -1.12
CA LEU A 91 7.92 -18.50 -2.17
C LEU A 91 7.53 -19.04 -3.55
N ARG A 92 7.33 -20.36 -3.66
CA ARG A 92 6.93 -21.00 -4.91
C ARG A 92 5.49 -20.65 -5.32
N GLU A 93 4.58 -20.57 -4.35
CA GLU A 93 3.18 -20.18 -4.59
C GLU A 93 3.06 -18.75 -5.10
N GLN A 94 3.88 -17.85 -4.57
CA GLN A 94 3.78 -16.42 -4.90
C GLN A 94 4.58 -16.01 -6.12
N LEU A 95 5.64 -16.71 -6.45
CA LEU A 95 6.42 -16.45 -7.65
C LEU A 95 5.76 -16.98 -8.92
N ASN A 96 4.53 -17.37 -8.96
CA ASN A 96 3.78 -17.83 -10.14
C ASN A 96 4.61 -17.90 -11.43
N ILE A 97 5.24 -19.05 -11.69
CA ILE A 97 6.08 -19.23 -12.87
C ILE A 97 5.20 -19.25 -14.10
N ILE A 98 5.38 -18.27 -14.99
CA ILE A 98 4.59 -18.10 -16.22
C ILE A 98 5.21 -18.76 -17.44
N ASP A 99 6.53 -18.96 -17.42
CA ASP A 99 7.28 -19.65 -18.48
C ASP A 99 8.50 -20.36 -17.90
N GLY A 100 8.82 -21.57 -18.38
CA GLY A 100 9.90 -22.39 -17.87
C GLY A 100 9.64 -22.98 -16.48
N GLU A 101 10.70 -23.13 -15.69
CA GLU A 101 10.66 -23.72 -14.35
C GLU A 101 11.55 -22.93 -13.37
N PHE A 102 11.22 -22.97 -12.07
CA PHE A 102 12.09 -22.47 -11.02
C PHE A 102 13.23 -23.46 -10.76
N ASP A 103 14.12 -23.58 -11.74
CA ASP A 103 15.27 -24.50 -11.66
C ASP A 103 16.59 -23.73 -11.44
N LEU A 104 17.16 -23.91 -10.25
CA LEU A 104 18.45 -23.37 -9.84
C LEU A 104 19.49 -24.50 -9.53
N ASN A 105 19.27 -25.70 -10.06
CA ASN A 105 20.20 -26.83 -9.87
C ASN A 105 21.44 -26.66 -10.73
N THR A 106 21.27 -26.13 -11.94
CA THR A 106 22.34 -25.97 -12.91
C THR A 106 23.16 -24.71 -12.60
N PRO A 107 24.51 -24.80 -12.49
CA PRO A 107 25.33 -23.59 -12.40
C PRO A 107 25.11 -22.67 -13.60
N GLY A 108 25.01 -21.35 -13.34
CA GLY A 108 24.73 -20.38 -14.39
C GLY A 108 23.25 -20.27 -14.77
N SER A 109 22.33 -20.91 -14.05
CA SER A 109 20.89 -20.70 -14.22
C SER A 109 20.42 -19.42 -13.54
N ILE A 110 19.40 -18.79 -14.12
CA ILE A 110 18.76 -17.62 -13.56
C ILE A 110 17.25 -17.66 -13.80
N VAL A 111 16.48 -17.28 -12.79
CA VAL A 111 15.04 -17.06 -12.89
C VAL A 111 14.77 -15.57 -12.73
N ILE A 112 14.07 -14.95 -13.70
CA ILE A 112 13.88 -13.51 -13.78
C ILE A 112 12.39 -13.13 -13.73
N GLY A 113 12.09 -11.91 -13.28
CA GLY A 113 10.73 -11.40 -13.30
C GLY A 113 10.25 -11.10 -14.71
N SER A 114 8.94 -11.18 -14.93
CA SER A 114 8.32 -11.01 -16.25
C SER A 114 8.58 -9.64 -16.88
N GLU A 115 8.53 -8.60 -16.08
CA GLU A 115 8.82 -7.25 -16.56
C GLU A 115 10.31 -7.06 -16.90
N LEU A 116 11.19 -7.67 -16.11
CA LEU A 116 12.62 -7.68 -16.41
C LEU A 116 12.90 -8.44 -17.72
N ALA A 117 12.29 -9.62 -17.91
CA ALA A 117 12.38 -10.39 -19.15
C ALA A 117 11.93 -9.58 -20.36
N HIS A 118 10.79 -8.88 -20.24
CA HIS A 118 10.27 -8.02 -21.30
C HIS A 118 11.25 -6.89 -21.67
N ARG A 119 11.82 -6.20 -20.68
CA ARG A 119 12.80 -5.12 -20.89
C ARG A 119 14.11 -5.59 -21.50
N LEU A 120 14.55 -6.78 -21.09
CA LEU A 120 15.75 -7.39 -21.63
C LEU A 120 15.53 -8.02 -23.01
N GLY A 121 14.26 -8.18 -23.43
CA GLY A 121 13.90 -8.86 -24.67
C GLY A 121 14.36 -10.32 -24.70
N THR A 122 14.27 -11.02 -23.54
CA THR A 122 14.76 -12.37 -23.34
C THR A 122 13.64 -13.33 -22.93
N GLY A 123 13.71 -14.56 -23.39
CA GLY A 123 12.83 -15.67 -23.02
C GLY A 123 13.56 -16.80 -22.30
N VAL A 124 12.83 -17.85 -21.98
CA VAL A 124 13.42 -19.06 -21.39
C VAL A 124 14.36 -19.70 -22.43
N GLY A 125 15.58 -20.03 -21.99
CA GLY A 125 16.64 -20.58 -22.85
C GLY A 125 17.58 -19.51 -23.44
N ASP A 126 17.30 -18.23 -23.27
CA ASP A 126 18.18 -17.16 -23.72
C ASP A 126 19.25 -16.82 -22.69
N PRO A 127 20.46 -16.39 -23.13
CA PRO A 127 21.49 -15.91 -22.25
C PRO A 127 21.23 -14.48 -21.80
N VAL A 128 21.54 -14.21 -20.52
CA VAL A 128 21.60 -12.86 -19.94
C VAL A 128 22.96 -12.65 -19.27
N PHE A 129 23.40 -11.41 -19.22
CA PHE A 129 24.72 -11.05 -18.72
C PHE A 129 24.61 -10.19 -17.47
N LEU A 130 25.08 -10.71 -16.33
CA LEU A 130 25.19 -9.99 -15.08
C LEU A 130 26.56 -9.35 -14.96
N ILE A 131 26.62 -8.10 -14.47
CA ILE A 131 27.89 -7.44 -14.19
C ILE A 131 28.36 -7.85 -12.80
N GLY A 132 29.28 -8.77 -12.73
CA GLY A 132 29.98 -9.13 -11.51
C GLY A 132 31.26 -8.32 -11.34
N MET A 133 31.91 -8.49 -10.19
CA MET A 133 33.21 -7.92 -9.89
C MET A 133 34.23 -9.05 -9.76
N ALA A 134 35.31 -9.01 -10.52
CA ALA A 134 36.39 -10.00 -10.46
C ALA A 134 37.72 -9.32 -10.17
N GLY A 135 38.53 -9.96 -9.29
CA GLY A 135 39.86 -9.44 -8.97
C GLY A 135 40.48 -10.17 -7.78
N PRO A 136 41.81 -10.24 -7.68
CA PRO A 136 42.51 -10.93 -6.60
C PRO A 136 42.43 -10.17 -5.25
N SER A 137 42.01 -8.91 -5.23
CA SER A 137 41.80 -8.12 -4.01
C SER A 137 40.76 -7.03 -4.25
N PHE A 138 40.18 -6.48 -3.18
CA PHE A 138 39.22 -5.35 -3.26
C PHE A 138 39.75 -4.14 -4.04
N ALA A 139 41.05 -3.89 -3.98
CA ALA A 139 41.68 -2.77 -4.67
C ALA A 139 41.84 -2.99 -6.19
N THR A 140 41.69 -4.21 -6.67
CA THR A 140 41.90 -4.61 -8.07
C THR A 140 40.65 -5.21 -8.71
N LEU A 141 39.50 -5.02 -8.09
CA LEU A 141 38.22 -5.47 -8.64
C LEU A 141 37.93 -4.76 -9.97
N GLN A 142 37.60 -5.53 -10.99
CA GLN A 142 37.17 -5.04 -12.29
C GLN A 142 35.80 -5.59 -12.63
N PRO A 143 34.94 -4.83 -13.29
CA PRO A 143 33.67 -5.35 -13.80
C PRO A 143 33.91 -6.49 -14.78
N GLN A 144 33.20 -7.57 -14.60
CA GLN A 144 33.21 -8.74 -15.47
C GLN A 144 31.79 -9.14 -15.81
N GLU A 145 31.53 -9.40 -17.08
CA GLU A 145 30.26 -9.98 -17.50
C GLU A 145 30.23 -11.47 -17.18
N LEU A 146 29.17 -11.88 -16.49
CA LEU A 146 28.90 -13.26 -16.13
C LEU A 146 27.65 -13.71 -16.88
N GLU A 147 27.79 -14.72 -17.69
CA GLU A 147 26.70 -15.28 -18.49
C GLU A 147 25.85 -16.23 -17.64
N PHE A 148 24.53 -16.05 -17.72
CA PHE A 148 23.51 -16.88 -17.09
C PHE A 148 22.46 -17.27 -18.12
N LEU A 149 21.91 -18.48 -18.00
CA LEU A 149 20.84 -18.99 -18.84
C LEU A 149 19.50 -18.81 -18.13
N VAL A 150 18.53 -18.20 -18.77
CA VAL A 150 17.17 -18.04 -18.22
C VAL A 150 16.48 -19.40 -18.19
N THR A 151 16.18 -19.91 -17.00
CA THR A 151 15.49 -21.19 -16.79
C THR A 151 14.02 -21.03 -16.49
N GLY A 152 13.61 -19.86 -16.04
CA GLY A 152 12.21 -19.56 -15.77
C GLY A 152 11.93 -18.06 -15.67
N ILE A 153 10.69 -17.72 -15.94
CA ILE A 153 10.15 -16.36 -15.83
C ILE A 153 8.99 -16.41 -14.85
N PHE A 154 9.05 -15.55 -13.82
CA PHE A 154 7.99 -15.46 -12.82
C PHE A 154 7.22 -14.14 -12.90
N GLN A 155 5.99 -14.18 -12.41
CA GLN A 155 5.16 -13.01 -12.19
C GLN A 155 4.61 -13.03 -10.77
N SER A 156 5.07 -12.11 -9.94
CA SER A 156 4.65 -12.02 -8.53
C SER A 156 3.37 -11.20 -8.34
N GLY A 157 2.97 -10.42 -9.35
CA GLY A 157 1.88 -9.44 -9.24
C GLY A 157 2.32 -8.08 -8.69
N TYR A 158 3.60 -7.92 -8.34
CA TYR A 158 4.17 -6.65 -7.90
C TYR A 158 5.20 -6.14 -8.91
N TYR A 159 4.84 -5.09 -9.65
CA TYR A 159 5.62 -4.56 -10.77
C TYR A 159 7.09 -4.28 -10.44
N GLU A 160 7.37 -3.59 -9.33
CA GLU A 160 8.76 -3.23 -8.96
C GLU A 160 9.62 -4.46 -8.64
N PHE A 161 8.99 -5.53 -8.16
CA PHE A 161 9.66 -6.78 -7.90
C PHE A 161 9.93 -7.53 -9.21
N ASP A 162 8.91 -7.67 -10.06
CA ASP A 162 9.01 -8.34 -11.36
C ASP A 162 9.96 -7.61 -12.32
N ARG A 163 10.14 -6.30 -12.11
CA ARG A 163 11.06 -5.47 -12.89
C ARG A 163 12.53 -5.64 -12.51
N ARG A 164 12.82 -5.95 -11.25
CA ARG A 164 14.21 -5.89 -10.74
C ARG A 164 14.73 -7.19 -10.17
N MET A 165 13.86 -8.07 -9.69
CA MET A 165 14.30 -9.26 -8.99
C MET A 165 14.70 -10.36 -9.94
N CYS A 166 15.83 -10.99 -9.61
CA CYS A 166 16.24 -12.25 -10.21
C CYS A 166 16.78 -13.21 -9.15
N PHE A 167 16.58 -14.49 -9.38
CA PHE A 167 17.05 -15.57 -8.53
C PHE A 167 18.15 -16.34 -9.23
N ILE A 168 19.23 -16.63 -8.50
CA ILE A 168 20.35 -17.44 -8.96
C ILE A 168 20.72 -18.49 -7.90
N PRO A 169 21.48 -19.53 -8.23
CA PRO A 169 22.00 -20.43 -7.23
C PRO A 169 22.86 -19.69 -6.19
N LEU A 170 22.67 -20.02 -4.90
CA LEU A 170 23.35 -19.35 -3.78
C LEU A 170 24.88 -19.29 -3.95
N ARG A 171 25.46 -20.31 -4.56
CA ARG A 171 26.91 -20.40 -4.79
C ARG A 171 27.42 -19.38 -5.81
N GLU A 172 26.56 -18.97 -6.76
CA GLU A 172 26.93 -18.04 -7.84
C GLU A 172 27.01 -16.59 -7.37
N THR A 173 26.39 -16.25 -6.23
CA THR A 173 26.46 -14.89 -5.68
C THR A 173 27.86 -14.42 -5.36
N GLU A 174 28.78 -15.34 -5.04
CA GLU A 174 30.19 -15.03 -4.77
C GLU A 174 30.94 -14.52 -6.01
N LYS A 175 30.46 -14.88 -7.21
CA LYS A 175 31.00 -14.36 -8.48
C LYS A 175 30.57 -12.92 -8.75
N ILE A 176 29.44 -12.49 -8.20
CA ILE A 176 28.90 -11.16 -8.41
C ILE A 176 29.58 -10.15 -7.48
N ILE A 177 29.68 -10.50 -6.19
CA ILE A 177 30.37 -9.67 -5.20
C ILE A 177 31.36 -10.55 -4.43
N PRO A 178 32.63 -10.60 -4.89
CA PRO A 178 33.66 -11.38 -4.23
C PRO A 178 33.90 -10.87 -2.80
N GLY A 179 33.99 -11.80 -1.85
CA GLY A 179 34.30 -11.47 -0.46
C GLY A 179 33.09 -11.06 0.40
N GLU A 180 31.91 -10.91 -0.15
CA GLU A 180 30.70 -10.72 0.65
C GLU A 180 30.25 -12.04 1.25
N ARG A 181 30.59 -12.23 2.52
CA ARG A 181 30.24 -13.44 3.29
C ARG A 181 28.93 -13.31 4.06
N ASN A 182 28.22 -12.19 3.86
CA ASN A 182 26.98 -11.94 4.57
C ASN A 182 25.88 -12.88 4.09
N THR A 183 25.43 -13.75 4.95
CA THR A 183 24.26 -14.61 4.69
C THR A 183 23.09 -14.05 5.48
N ILE A 184 21.96 -13.95 4.84
CA ILE A 184 20.71 -13.51 5.43
C ILE A 184 19.82 -14.74 5.59
N TYR A 185 19.25 -14.90 6.76
CA TYR A 185 18.25 -15.93 7.01
C TYR A 185 16.90 -15.25 7.12
N GLY A 186 16.06 -15.45 6.10
CA GLY A 186 14.68 -14.98 6.08
C GLY A 186 13.78 -15.92 6.85
N VAL A 187 13.08 -15.41 7.84
CA VAL A 187 12.16 -16.18 8.67
C VAL A 187 10.74 -15.74 8.35
N LYS A 188 9.90 -16.70 7.96
CA LYS A 188 8.45 -16.50 7.80
C LYS A 188 7.72 -17.03 9.04
N LEU A 189 6.78 -16.25 9.53
CA LEU A 189 5.98 -16.56 10.71
C LEU A 189 4.57 -16.99 10.28
N GLU A 190 3.90 -17.78 11.11
CA GLU A 190 2.48 -18.09 10.95
C GLU A 190 1.63 -16.82 11.09
N ASP A 191 1.97 -15.96 12.06
CA ASP A 191 1.38 -14.63 12.25
C ASP A 191 2.49 -13.58 12.14
N ARG A 192 2.47 -12.81 11.06
CA ARG A 192 3.42 -11.73 10.77
C ARG A 192 3.45 -10.62 11.82
N PHE A 193 2.37 -10.45 12.58
CA PHE A 193 2.28 -9.42 13.61
C PHE A 193 2.87 -9.86 14.95
N ASN A 194 3.12 -11.15 15.13
CA ASN A 194 3.71 -11.73 16.33
C ASN A 194 5.25 -11.86 16.23
N ASP A 195 5.90 -10.91 15.60
CA ASP A 195 7.34 -10.90 15.34
C ASP A 195 8.20 -10.64 16.60
N LEU A 196 7.78 -9.74 17.48
CA LEU A 196 8.58 -9.32 18.63
C LEU A 196 8.93 -10.45 19.61
N PRO A 197 7.99 -11.29 20.09
CA PRO A 197 8.32 -12.41 20.96
C PRO A 197 9.25 -13.43 20.30
N ILE A 198 9.09 -13.64 18.99
CA ILE A 198 9.92 -14.58 18.25
C ILE A 198 11.35 -14.02 18.09
N ILE A 199 11.48 -12.72 17.80
CA ILE A 199 12.79 -12.04 17.76
C ILE A 199 13.52 -12.17 19.09
N GLU A 200 12.85 -11.96 20.23
CA GLU A 200 13.45 -12.13 21.55
C GLU A 200 13.91 -13.56 21.76
N ARG A 201 13.11 -14.54 21.34
CA ARG A 201 13.48 -15.94 21.40
C ARG A 201 14.71 -16.27 20.54
N ILE A 202 14.75 -15.78 19.32
CA ILE A 202 15.91 -15.95 18.43
C ILE A 202 17.14 -15.27 19.03
N LYS A 203 17.02 -14.05 19.58
CA LYS A 203 18.11 -13.34 20.27
C LYS A 203 18.66 -14.13 21.47
N SER A 204 17.82 -14.86 22.17
CA SER A 204 18.27 -15.69 23.30
C SER A 204 19.09 -16.90 22.88
N LEU A 205 18.87 -17.42 21.66
CA LEU A 205 19.62 -18.55 21.08
C LEU A 205 20.92 -18.08 20.45
N VAL A 206 20.91 -16.90 19.84
CA VAL A 206 22.02 -16.35 19.08
C VAL A 206 22.72 -15.28 19.94
N LYS A 207 23.73 -15.71 20.71
CA LYS A 207 24.46 -14.83 21.67
C LYS A 207 25.62 -14.03 21.02
N GLU A 208 25.77 -14.04 19.72
CA GLU A 208 26.92 -13.43 19.04
C GLU A 208 26.66 -11.97 18.67
N ASN A 209 27.62 -11.07 19.02
CA ASN A 209 27.55 -9.62 18.73
C ASN A 209 27.62 -9.25 17.22
N HIS A 210 27.83 -10.21 16.35
CA HIS A 210 27.97 -9.99 14.89
C HIS A 210 26.71 -10.30 14.09
N ILE A 211 25.62 -10.63 14.77
CA ILE A 211 24.35 -10.99 14.15
C ILE A 211 23.33 -9.91 14.43
N LYS A 212 22.77 -9.34 13.36
CA LYS A 212 21.69 -8.36 13.43
C LYS A 212 20.37 -9.06 13.14
N ILE A 213 19.42 -8.97 14.06
CA ILE A 213 18.07 -9.51 13.90
C ILE A 213 17.11 -8.34 13.76
N VAL A 214 16.44 -8.25 12.62
CA VAL A 214 15.62 -7.10 12.23
C VAL A 214 14.20 -7.59 11.93
N SER A 215 13.22 -6.89 12.50
CA SER A 215 11.81 -7.06 12.14
C SER A 215 11.54 -6.47 10.76
N TRP A 216 10.55 -7.00 10.05
CA TRP A 216 10.05 -6.43 8.81
C TRP A 216 9.68 -4.95 8.95
N ARG A 217 9.19 -4.53 10.12
CA ARG A 217 8.85 -3.13 10.40
C ARG A 217 10.08 -2.23 10.44
N GLU A 218 11.17 -2.72 11.00
CA GLU A 218 12.44 -1.99 11.09
C GLU A 218 13.15 -1.98 9.73
N TYR A 219 13.17 -3.12 9.04
CA TYR A 219 13.78 -3.23 7.72
C TYR A 219 13.10 -2.31 6.70
N ASN A 220 11.78 -2.25 6.72
CA ASN A 220 10.99 -1.39 5.83
C ASN A 220 10.60 -0.05 6.49
N ALA A 221 11.35 0.44 7.48
CA ALA A 221 10.98 1.62 8.26
C ALA A 221 10.75 2.88 7.41
N SER A 222 11.52 3.06 6.34
CA SER A 222 11.35 4.18 5.40
C SER A 222 10.02 4.11 4.67
N PHE A 223 9.63 2.92 4.20
CA PHE A 223 8.36 2.68 3.54
C PHE A 223 7.18 2.94 4.49
N PHE A 224 7.21 2.35 5.69
CA PHE A 224 6.17 2.61 6.71
C PHE A 224 6.17 4.04 7.22
N GLY A 225 7.31 4.72 7.18
CA GLY A 225 7.42 6.16 7.43
C GLY A 225 6.63 6.96 6.41
N ALA A 226 6.80 6.65 5.12
CA ALA A 226 6.05 7.28 4.02
C ALA A 226 4.54 7.05 4.15
N LEU A 227 4.10 5.82 4.41
CA LEU A 227 2.68 5.49 4.64
C LEU A 227 2.08 6.26 5.83
N ARG A 228 2.84 6.42 6.92
CA ARG A 228 2.40 7.24 8.07
C ARG A 228 2.26 8.71 7.73
N MET A 229 3.20 9.26 6.95
CA MET A 229 3.12 10.65 6.46
C MET A 229 1.91 10.84 5.54
N GLU A 230 1.68 9.91 4.61
CA GLU A 230 0.50 9.90 3.76
C GLU A 230 -0.79 9.94 4.58
N LYS A 231 -0.92 9.04 5.57
CA LYS A 231 -2.08 9.01 6.47
C LYS A 231 -2.24 10.31 7.27
N LEU A 232 -1.15 10.92 7.73
CA LEU A 232 -1.18 12.22 8.41
C LEU A 232 -1.70 13.32 7.49
N ILE A 233 -1.19 13.40 6.26
CA ILE A 233 -1.63 14.39 5.25
C ILE A 233 -3.12 14.22 4.96
N MET A 234 -3.57 12.98 4.79
CA MET A 234 -4.99 12.67 4.57
C MET A 234 -5.86 13.10 5.77
N MET A 235 -5.39 12.90 7.01
CA MET A 235 -6.12 13.38 8.20
C MET A 235 -6.19 14.90 8.27
N ILE A 236 -5.13 15.61 7.86
CA ILE A 236 -5.14 17.08 7.80
C ILE A 236 -6.14 17.57 6.73
N LEU A 237 -6.11 16.97 5.53
CA LEU A 237 -7.08 17.30 4.48
C LEU A 237 -8.53 17.04 4.94
N LEU A 238 -8.74 15.93 5.63
CA LEU A 238 -10.02 15.58 6.23
C LEU A 238 -10.48 16.65 7.22
N ALA A 239 -9.61 17.08 8.12
CA ALA A 239 -9.91 18.13 9.09
C ALA A 239 -10.27 19.46 8.40
N LEU A 240 -9.57 19.81 7.31
CA LEU A 240 -9.89 21.01 6.52
C LEU A 240 -11.27 20.92 5.84
N ILE A 241 -11.62 19.77 5.28
CA ILE A 241 -12.94 19.53 4.69
C ILE A 241 -14.03 19.70 5.75
N PHE A 242 -13.84 19.11 6.94
CA PHE A 242 -14.80 19.30 8.03
C PHE A 242 -14.90 20.73 8.53
N LEU A 243 -13.81 21.48 8.52
CA LEU A 243 -13.82 22.91 8.85
C LEU A 243 -14.70 23.71 7.86
N VAL A 244 -14.56 23.42 6.55
CA VAL A 244 -15.39 24.05 5.51
C VAL A 244 -16.87 23.66 5.68
N VAL A 245 -17.15 22.39 5.94
CA VAL A 245 -18.53 21.90 6.20
C VAL A 245 -19.12 22.57 7.44
N ALA A 246 -18.33 22.66 8.52
CA ALA A 246 -18.75 23.37 9.74
C ALA A 246 -19.06 24.83 9.47
N GLY A 247 -18.26 25.53 8.64
CA GLY A 247 -18.52 26.89 8.20
C GLY A 247 -19.85 27.03 7.44
N ASN A 248 -20.11 26.10 6.51
CA ASN A 248 -21.38 26.09 5.77
C ASN A 248 -22.58 25.86 6.68
N ILE A 249 -22.49 24.91 7.61
CA ILE A 249 -23.55 24.65 8.60
C ILE A 249 -23.76 25.89 9.51
N TYR A 250 -22.64 26.49 9.97
CA TYR A 250 -22.71 27.72 10.76
C TYR A 250 -23.44 28.83 10.04
N HIS A 251 -23.13 29.10 8.77
CA HIS A 251 -23.79 30.11 7.98
C HIS A 251 -25.29 29.82 7.77
N SER A 252 -25.62 28.57 7.47
CA SER A 252 -27.01 28.13 7.29
C SER A 252 -27.84 28.30 8.56
N LEU A 253 -27.32 27.83 9.70
CA LEU A 253 -28.02 27.94 10.98
C LEU A 253 -28.07 29.39 11.51
N ASN A 254 -27.00 30.15 11.29
CA ASN A 254 -27.00 31.56 11.64
C ASN A 254 -28.11 32.35 10.88
N ARG A 255 -28.28 32.02 9.59
CA ARG A 255 -29.39 32.57 8.78
C ARG A 255 -30.73 32.08 9.30
N ALA A 256 -30.89 30.80 9.64
CA ALA A 256 -32.13 30.26 10.21
C ALA A 256 -32.50 30.93 11.54
N VAL A 257 -31.51 31.19 12.41
CA VAL A 257 -31.74 31.98 13.66
C VAL A 257 -32.22 33.38 13.35
N TYR A 258 -31.69 34.03 12.31
CA TYR A 258 -32.09 35.39 11.94
C TYR A 258 -33.49 35.45 11.34
N GLU A 259 -33.84 34.50 10.46
CA GLU A 259 -35.15 34.36 9.85
C GLU A 259 -36.26 34.06 10.87
N ARG A 260 -35.95 33.31 11.94
CA ARG A 260 -36.87 32.98 13.04
C ARG A 260 -36.79 33.93 14.24
N LYS A 261 -36.26 35.15 14.02
CA LYS A 261 -36.03 36.15 15.09
C LYS A 261 -37.31 36.50 15.83
N GLU A 262 -38.45 36.62 15.14
CA GLU A 262 -39.77 36.93 15.71
C GLU A 262 -40.28 35.80 16.60
N GLU A 263 -40.20 34.56 16.14
CA GLU A 263 -40.57 33.37 16.92
C GLU A 263 -39.74 33.26 18.19
N ILE A 264 -38.42 33.52 18.09
CA ILE A 264 -37.50 33.51 19.22
C ILE A 264 -37.85 34.62 20.20
N GLY A 265 -38.21 35.83 19.71
CA GLY A 265 -38.65 36.94 20.54
C GLY A 265 -39.93 36.61 21.31
N LEU A 266 -40.90 35.98 20.64
CA LEU A 266 -42.14 35.52 21.24
C LEU A 266 -41.90 34.48 22.33
N LEU A 267 -41.10 33.45 22.04
CA LEU A 267 -40.76 32.41 23.03
C LEU A 267 -40.08 32.98 24.27
N LYS A 268 -39.17 33.94 24.10
CA LYS A 268 -38.54 34.65 25.23
C LYS A 268 -39.52 35.49 26.02
N SER A 269 -40.49 36.13 25.38
CA SER A 269 -41.51 36.94 26.06
C SER A 269 -42.45 36.11 26.95
N VAL A 270 -42.68 34.83 26.56
CA VAL A 270 -43.46 33.83 27.36
C VAL A 270 -42.59 33.14 28.42
N GLY A 271 -41.30 33.48 28.53
CA GLY A 271 -40.42 33.04 29.61
C GLY A 271 -39.44 31.90 29.22
N ALA A 272 -39.31 31.55 27.96
CA ALA A 272 -38.33 30.57 27.53
C ALA A 272 -36.89 31.06 27.76
N SER A 273 -36.05 30.24 28.38
CA SER A 273 -34.64 30.59 28.59
C SER A 273 -33.85 30.60 27.29
N PRO A 274 -32.86 31.49 27.11
CA PRO A 274 -32.01 31.50 25.93
C PRO A 274 -31.34 30.14 25.70
N ALA A 275 -30.97 29.42 26.76
CA ALA A 275 -30.37 28.11 26.69
C ALA A 275 -31.31 27.03 26.14
N SER A 276 -32.61 27.09 26.52
CA SER A 276 -33.60 26.15 25.98
C SER A 276 -33.83 26.36 24.47
N ILE A 277 -33.84 27.59 24.02
CA ILE A 277 -33.99 27.93 22.59
C ILE A 277 -32.72 27.52 21.84
N GLN A 278 -31.52 27.77 22.44
CA GLN A 278 -30.26 27.36 21.85
C GLN A 278 -30.20 25.84 21.65
N THR A 279 -30.70 25.06 22.62
CA THR A 279 -30.74 23.58 22.53
C THR A 279 -31.55 23.10 21.32
N ILE A 280 -32.63 23.82 20.93
CA ILE A 280 -33.42 23.48 19.73
C ILE A 280 -32.53 23.52 18.47
N PHE A 281 -31.76 24.60 18.29
CA PHE A 281 -30.87 24.75 17.14
C PHE A 281 -29.69 23.75 17.18
N VAL A 282 -29.21 23.42 18.37
CA VAL A 282 -28.18 22.38 18.54
C VAL A 282 -28.70 20.99 18.14
N LEU A 283 -29.95 20.67 18.54
CA LEU A 283 -30.63 19.44 18.13
C LEU A 283 -30.90 19.42 16.61
N GLU A 284 -31.27 20.54 16.01
CA GLU A 284 -31.42 20.66 14.55
C GLU A 284 -30.08 20.37 13.84
N GLY A 285 -28.97 20.97 14.30
CA GLY A 285 -27.65 20.70 13.78
C GLY A 285 -27.23 19.26 14.00
N MET A 286 -27.53 18.65 15.15
CA MET A 286 -27.28 17.26 15.44
C MET A 286 -28.04 16.33 14.47
N LEU A 287 -29.32 16.61 14.20
CA LEU A 287 -30.12 15.85 13.22
C LEU A 287 -29.55 15.95 11.81
N ILE A 288 -29.16 17.15 11.37
CA ILE A 288 -28.51 17.35 10.07
C ILE A 288 -27.21 16.53 9.98
N GLY A 289 -26.36 16.60 11.00
CA GLY A 289 -25.11 15.85 11.06
C GLY A 289 -25.31 14.35 11.11
N PHE A 290 -26.32 13.89 11.85
CA PHE A 290 -26.64 12.46 11.98
C PHE A 290 -27.19 11.88 10.68
N ILE A 291 -28.20 12.49 10.11
CA ILE A 291 -28.83 12.02 8.86
C ILE A 291 -27.82 12.12 7.70
N GLY A 292 -27.17 13.27 7.54
CA GLY A 292 -26.16 13.48 6.50
C GLY A 292 -24.96 12.53 6.66
N GLY A 293 -24.52 12.33 7.90
CA GLY A 293 -23.46 11.38 8.24
C GLY A 293 -23.85 9.94 7.90
N LEU A 294 -25.05 9.51 8.25
CA LEU A 294 -25.55 8.17 7.97
C LEU A 294 -25.68 7.90 6.46
N ILE A 295 -26.26 8.84 5.74
CA ILE A 295 -26.33 8.79 4.26
C ILE A 295 -24.93 8.73 3.67
N GLY A 296 -24.02 9.57 4.17
CA GLY A 296 -22.63 9.59 3.75
C GLY A 296 -21.89 8.27 3.99
N VAL A 297 -22.15 7.59 5.12
CA VAL A 297 -21.60 6.26 5.41
C VAL A 297 -22.16 5.21 4.44
N VAL A 298 -23.48 5.16 4.25
CA VAL A 298 -24.13 4.18 3.35
C VAL A 298 -23.58 4.30 1.93
N PHE A 299 -23.58 5.51 1.37
CA PHE A 299 -23.04 5.72 0.03
C PHE A 299 -21.53 5.52 -0.05
N GLY A 300 -20.78 5.90 0.99
CA GLY A 300 -19.34 5.68 1.06
C GLY A 300 -18.96 4.19 1.05
N LEU A 301 -19.69 3.38 1.82
CA LEU A 301 -19.50 1.92 1.83
C LEU A 301 -19.93 1.29 0.50
N ALA A 302 -21.07 1.71 -0.04
CA ALA A 302 -21.54 1.20 -1.33
C ALA A 302 -20.54 1.46 -2.46
N ILE A 303 -19.97 2.66 -2.54
CA ILE A 303 -18.94 3.02 -3.52
C ILE A 303 -17.66 2.21 -3.26
N SER A 304 -17.20 2.14 -2.01
CA SER A 304 -15.98 1.41 -1.67
C SER A 304 -16.05 -0.07 -2.01
N GLN A 305 -17.19 -0.72 -1.76
CA GLN A 305 -17.37 -2.14 -2.06
C GLN A 305 -17.56 -2.44 -3.55
N ASN A 306 -18.03 -1.47 -4.33
CA ASN A 306 -18.28 -1.63 -5.76
C ASN A 306 -17.34 -0.77 -6.61
N ILE A 307 -16.15 -0.48 -6.11
CA ILE A 307 -15.21 0.44 -6.77
C ILE A 307 -14.83 -0.06 -8.17
N ASP A 308 -14.57 -1.36 -8.32
CA ASP A 308 -14.24 -1.98 -9.60
C ASP A 308 -15.40 -1.86 -10.60
N GLY A 309 -16.63 -2.08 -10.14
CA GLY A 309 -17.83 -1.89 -10.98
C GLY A 309 -18.02 -0.43 -11.44
N ILE A 310 -17.64 0.53 -10.60
CA ILE A 310 -17.67 1.95 -10.96
C ILE A 310 -16.62 2.28 -12.01
N PHE A 311 -15.40 1.76 -11.88
CA PHE A 311 -14.35 1.93 -12.87
C PHE A 311 -14.70 1.24 -14.19
N SER A 312 -15.22 0.01 -14.16
CA SER A 312 -15.69 -0.69 -15.37
C SER A 312 -16.81 0.08 -16.09
N LEU A 313 -17.72 0.71 -15.33
CA LEU A 313 -18.77 1.55 -15.91
C LEU A 313 -18.19 2.84 -16.51
N LEU A 314 -17.18 3.45 -15.89
CA LEU A 314 -16.48 4.59 -16.45
C LEU A 314 -15.73 4.22 -17.74
N GLU A 315 -15.05 3.08 -17.77
CA GLU A 315 -14.39 2.53 -18.95
C GLU A 315 -15.38 2.33 -20.10
N LEU A 316 -16.51 1.73 -19.80
CA LEU A 316 -17.58 1.51 -20.79
C LEU A 316 -18.11 2.84 -21.37
N ILE A 317 -18.29 3.86 -20.52
CA ILE A 317 -18.73 5.20 -20.97
C ILE A 317 -17.64 5.86 -21.82
N ILE A 318 -16.38 5.85 -21.36
CA ILE A 318 -15.26 6.47 -22.07
C ILE A 318 -15.03 5.75 -23.41
N ASN A 319 -14.99 4.44 -23.43
CA ASN A 319 -14.82 3.65 -24.65
C ASN A 319 -15.99 3.84 -25.61
N GLY A 320 -17.22 3.97 -25.09
CA GLY A 320 -18.37 4.33 -25.90
C GLY A 320 -18.24 5.71 -26.57
N LEU A 321 -17.75 6.70 -25.83
CA LEU A 321 -17.48 8.04 -26.38
C LEU A 321 -16.32 8.04 -27.37
N VAL A 322 -15.24 7.31 -27.07
CA VAL A 322 -14.09 7.15 -27.97
C VAL A 322 -14.52 6.45 -29.26
N TYR A 323 -15.30 5.38 -29.15
CA TYR A 323 -15.82 4.66 -30.32
C TYR A 323 -16.75 5.54 -31.17
N PHE A 324 -17.61 6.31 -30.52
CA PHE A 324 -18.47 7.29 -31.20
C PHE A 324 -17.64 8.37 -31.94
N ALA A 325 -16.64 8.94 -31.27
CA ALA A 325 -15.74 9.92 -31.86
C ALA A 325 -14.89 9.32 -33.01
N ALA A 326 -14.36 8.12 -32.80
CA ALA A 326 -13.57 7.38 -33.78
C ALA A 326 -14.35 7.15 -35.07
N ARG A 327 -15.65 6.85 -34.98
CA ARG A 327 -16.50 6.65 -36.15
C ARG A 327 -16.54 7.88 -37.11
N PHE A 328 -16.33 9.08 -36.55
CA PHE A 328 -16.32 10.32 -37.35
C PHE A 328 -14.90 10.76 -37.73
N ILE A 329 -13.87 10.41 -36.94
CA ILE A 329 -12.51 10.92 -37.09
C ILE A 329 -11.57 9.89 -37.73
N ALA A 330 -11.75 8.58 -37.48
CA ALA A 330 -10.91 7.52 -38.02
C ALA A 330 -10.78 7.52 -39.55
N PRO A 331 -11.83 7.83 -40.34
CA PRO A 331 -11.69 7.91 -41.82
C PRO A 331 -10.66 8.94 -42.30
N PHE A 332 -10.31 9.91 -41.45
CA PHE A 332 -9.37 10.98 -41.76
C PHE A 332 -7.96 10.74 -41.22
N LEU A 333 -7.80 9.95 -40.14
CA LEU A 333 -6.52 9.74 -39.46
C LEU A 333 -5.87 8.38 -39.74
N GLY A 334 -6.64 7.38 -40.23
CA GLY A 334 -6.11 6.05 -40.56
C GLY A 334 -5.59 5.23 -39.39
N GLU A 335 -5.85 5.66 -38.18
CA GLU A 335 -5.39 4.99 -36.94
C GLU A 335 -6.50 4.13 -36.32
N THR A 336 -6.11 2.98 -35.77
CA THR A 336 -6.97 2.14 -34.96
C THR A 336 -6.90 2.66 -33.54
N PHE A 337 -8.05 3.03 -32.93
CA PHE A 337 -8.12 3.44 -31.56
C PHE A 337 -8.04 2.20 -30.65
N GLU A 338 -7.08 2.18 -29.77
CA GLU A 338 -7.00 1.18 -28.70
C GLU A 338 -8.07 1.43 -27.65
N GLU A 339 -8.61 0.37 -27.06
CA GLU A 339 -9.56 0.47 -25.95
C GLU A 339 -8.87 1.10 -24.74
N PHE A 340 -9.54 2.11 -24.18
CA PHE A 340 -9.06 2.75 -22.96
C PHE A 340 -9.40 1.85 -21.77
N ALA A 341 -8.39 1.38 -21.06
CA ALA A 341 -8.51 0.69 -19.78
C ALA A 341 -7.86 1.55 -18.68
N VAL A 342 -8.63 1.89 -17.65
CA VAL A 342 -8.11 2.65 -16.50
C VAL A 342 -7.04 1.85 -15.79
N PHE A 343 -7.28 0.55 -15.62
CA PHE A 343 -6.34 -0.40 -15.07
C PHE A 343 -5.98 -1.44 -16.11
N SER A 344 -5.03 -1.09 -16.97
CA SER A 344 -4.47 -2.08 -17.89
C SER A 344 -3.49 -2.97 -17.12
N PRO A 345 -3.66 -4.30 -17.12
CA PRO A 345 -2.68 -5.22 -16.54
C PRO A 345 -1.28 -5.02 -17.08
N SER A 346 -1.17 -4.55 -18.32
CA SER A 346 0.11 -4.27 -18.97
C SER A 346 0.82 -3.03 -18.44
N TYR A 347 0.09 -2.04 -17.88
CA TYR A 347 0.67 -0.79 -17.39
C TYR A 347 0.70 -0.71 -15.85
N TYR A 348 -0.30 -1.25 -15.16
CA TYR A 348 -0.46 -1.06 -13.73
C TYR A 348 -0.34 -2.33 -12.90
N TYR A 349 -0.26 -3.53 -13.50
CA TYR A 349 -0.21 -4.81 -12.80
C TYR A 349 -1.38 -5.07 -11.85
N LEU A 350 -2.40 -4.23 -11.93
CA LEU A 350 -3.58 -4.31 -11.08
C LEU A 350 -4.75 -4.85 -11.90
N THR A 351 -5.28 -5.97 -11.47
CA THR A 351 -6.50 -6.56 -12.05
C THR A 351 -7.77 -6.00 -11.41
N SER A 352 -7.66 -5.42 -10.23
CA SER A 352 -8.75 -4.81 -9.45
C SER A 352 -8.21 -3.77 -8.50
N VAL A 353 -9.04 -2.80 -8.12
CA VAL A 353 -8.68 -1.79 -7.11
C VAL A 353 -8.87 -2.38 -5.72
N PRO A 354 -7.80 -2.66 -4.96
CA PRO A 354 -7.96 -3.20 -3.63
C PRO A 354 -8.64 -2.16 -2.73
N SER A 355 -9.77 -2.52 -2.15
CA SER A 355 -10.47 -1.68 -1.18
C SER A 355 -10.68 -2.41 0.13
N ARG A 356 -10.32 -1.79 1.24
CA ARG A 356 -10.53 -2.33 2.58
C ARG A 356 -11.06 -1.29 3.54
N THR A 357 -12.28 -1.48 3.97
CA THR A 357 -12.93 -0.61 4.96
C THR A 357 -12.65 -1.12 6.37
N LEU A 358 -12.13 -0.24 7.23
CA LEU A 358 -11.95 -0.51 8.64
C LEU A 358 -13.06 0.17 9.44
N PHE A 359 -13.80 -0.59 10.23
CA PHE A 359 -14.89 -0.07 11.05
C PHE A 359 -14.51 1.12 11.93
N PRO A 360 -13.33 1.15 12.61
CA PRO A 360 -12.92 2.30 13.42
C PRO A 360 -12.76 3.59 12.61
N GLU A 361 -12.34 3.51 11.36
CA GLU A 361 -12.16 4.68 10.50
C GLU A 361 -13.50 5.23 10.02
N VAL A 362 -14.41 4.36 9.60
CA VAL A 362 -15.79 4.74 9.24
C VAL A 362 -16.50 5.41 10.42
N LEU A 363 -16.36 4.83 11.62
CA LEU A 363 -16.91 5.39 12.84
C LEU A 363 -16.29 6.76 13.16
N SER A 364 -14.97 6.90 12.99
CA SER A 364 -14.28 8.17 13.22
C SER A 364 -14.77 9.26 12.30
N VAL A 365 -14.92 8.98 11.00
CA VAL A 365 -15.46 9.92 10.01
C VAL A 365 -16.89 10.35 10.37
N PHE A 366 -17.73 9.38 10.76
CA PHE A 366 -19.10 9.66 11.20
C PHE A 366 -19.15 10.55 12.44
N LEU A 367 -18.35 10.22 13.47
CA LEU A 367 -18.28 11.00 14.70
C LEU A 367 -17.74 12.42 14.47
N PHE A 368 -16.75 12.57 13.59
CA PHE A 368 -16.24 13.87 13.18
C PHE A 368 -17.30 14.72 12.49
N ALA A 369 -18.08 14.14 11.59
CA ALA A 369 -19.18 14.82 10.91
C ALA A 369 -20.22 15.30 11.91
N LEU A 370 -20.61 14.42 12.84
CA LEU A 370 -21.59 14.73 13.89
C LEU A 370 -21.07 15.84 14.83
N PHE A 371 -19.83 15.71 15.30
CA PHE A 371 -19.21 16.70 16.19
C PHE A 371 -19.06 18.07 15.52
N SER A 372 -18.63 18.10 14.25
CA SER A 372 -18.51 19.32 13.45
C SER A 372 -19.86 20.04 13.33
N SER A 373 -20.92 19.28 13.03
CA SER A 373 -22.27 19.82 12.90
C SER A 373 -22.81 20.37 14.21
N ILE A 374 -22.67 19.64 15.31
CA ILE A 374 -23.09 20.08 16.66
C ILE A 374 -22.33 21.34 17.07
N SER A 375 -21.02 21.38 16.85
CA SER A 375 -20.17 22.53 17.20
C SER A 375 -20.56 23.77 16.41
N ALA A 376 -20.78 23.62 15.10
CA ALA A 376 -21.24 24.72 14.24
C ALA A 376 -22.62 25.27 14.68
N ALA A 377 -23.55 24.36 15.00
CA ALA A 377 -24.87 24.72 15.50
C ALA A 377 -24.80 25.44 16.86
N PHE A 378 -23.97 24.94 17.76
CA PHE A 378 -23.76 25.57 19.06
C PHE A 378 -23.19 26.98 18.94
N ILE A 379 -22.21 27.20 18.06
CA ILE A 379 -21.63 28.54 17.84
C ILE A 379 -22.63 29.47 17.17
N ALA A 380 -23.36 28.99 16.15
CA ALA A 380 -24.38 29.80 15.46
C ALA A 380 -25.52 30.24 16.40
N SER A 381 -26.00 29.31 17.22
CA SER A 381 -27.14 29.55 18.13
C SER A 381 -26.81 30.44 19.34
N ARG A 382 -25.52 30.73 19.62
CA ARG A 382 -25.16 31.71 20.66
C ARG A 382 -25.83 33.09 20.43
N LYS A 383 -26.03 33.47 19.17
CA LYS A 383 -26.73 34.71 18.82
C LYS A 383 -28.17 34.78 19.31
N VAL A 384 -28.80 33.63 19.59
CA VAL A 384 -30.14 33.61 20.21
C VAL A 384 -30.15 34.38 21.54
N ALA A 385 -29.05 34.34 22.32
CA ALA A 385 -28.98 35.08 23.58
C ALA A 385 -29.03 36.61 23.39
N GLU A 386 -28.52 37.13 22.29
CA GLU A 386 -28.41 38.55 21.97
C GLU A 386 -29.76 39.16 21.50
N ILE A 387 -30.73 38.34 21.07
CA ILE A 387 -32.03 38.79 20.61
C ILE A 387 -32.85 39.29 21.80
N LYS A 388 -33.18 40.58 21.81
CA LYS A 388 -34.00 41.21 22.83
C LYS A 388 -35.48 41.18 22.40
N PRO A 389 -36.39 40.60 23.20
CA PRO A 389 -37.80 40.51 22.86
C PRO A 389 -38.43 41.88 22.57
N PHE A 390 -38.06 42.90 23.31
CA PHE A 390 -38.54 44.26 23.14
C PHE A 390 -38.21 44.86 21.76
N GLU A 391 -37.03 44.61 21.22
CA GLU A 391 -36.65 45.15 19.91
C GLU A 391 -37.42 44.49 18.76
N VAL A 392 -37.78 43.21 18.93
CA VAL A 392 -38.49 42.43 17.91
C VAL A 392 -39.98 42.80 17.85
N LEU A 393 -40.61 42.96 18.99
CA LEU A 393 -42.04 43.28 19.11
C LEU A 393 -42.37 44.76 18.82
N ARG A 394 -41.38 45.65 18.74
CA ARG A 394 -41.56 47.08 18.48
C ARG A 394 -41.63 47.45 16.98
N TYR A 395 -41.19 46.55 16.10
CA TYR A 395 -41.12 46.81 14.66
C TYR A 395 -42.32 46.26 13.87
N GLU A 396 -43.40 45.83 14.53
CA GLU A 396 -44.76 45.80 14.00
C GLU A 396 -45.43 47.10 14.40
#